data_910702e4a3371384708588d0b847ce3c
#
_entry.id   910702e4a3371384708588d0b847ce3c
#
_cell.length_a   1.000
_cell.length_b   1.000
_cell.length_c   1.000
_cell.angle_alpha   90.00
_cell.angle_beta   90.00
_cell.angle_gamma   90.00
#
_symmetry.space_group_name_H-M   'P 1'
#
loop_
_entity.id
_entity.type
_entity.pdbx_description
1 polymer ?
#
loop_
_entity_poly.entity_id
_entity_poly.type
_entity_poly.pdbx_seq_one_letter_code
_entity_poly.pdbx_strand_id
1 'polypeptide(L)'
;MLVKVFGAAVQGIDATIVTIEVNSSRGIKFFLVGLPDSAVKESHERIISALQVNGYKFPTRQIVVNMAPANIRKEGSSYDLPLAIGILASAEEVQSDKLSDYLIIGALSLDGSLQPIKGALPIAISARSQGFKGFILPKQNAKEAAVVNNLNVYGVENIKEVIEFFNGKRDLEPTIVHTREEFFQHQDDYPYDFADVKGQESVKRALEVAAAGGHNLIMIGSPGSGKSMMAKRLPSILPPLSLAESLETTKIHSVAGKLNKNDSLIATRPFRSPHHTISQVAMVGGGSNPQPGEISLAHNGLLFLDELPEFSRSVLEVLRQPLEDRHISISRAKYSLDYPASFMLVASMNPCPCGYYTHPTKACVCNPGQVHRYLNRISGPLLDRIDIQIEIVPVPFEKMAEQKTGESSASIRERVIKARKIQEKRFANHPSIYCNAQMESKLLQQYATPDEQGLRLLRNAMNRLNLSARAYDRILKVARTIADLEGSEHIQSHHLAEAIGYRNLDRESWGG
;
A
#
# COMPACT_ATOMS: atom_id res chain seq x y z
N MET A 1 44.62 8.89 5.54
CA MET A 1 44.02 7.80 6.37
C MET A 1 42.80 7.24 5.62
N LEU A 2 42.61 5.93 5.64
CA LEU A 2 41.43 5.29 5.08
C LEU A 2 40.38 5.04 6.17
N VAL A 3 39.18 5.54 6.00
CA VAL A 3 38.06 5.39 6.93
C VAL A 3 36.86 4.76 6.21
N LYS A 4 36.09 3.94 6.92
CA LYS A 4 34.82 3.35 6.42
C LYS A 4 33.66 3.88 7.23
N VAL A 5 32.64 4.35 6.51
CA VAL A 5 31.33 4.77 7.05
C VAL A 5 30.25 4.02 6.28
N PHE A 6 29.11 3.78 6.89
CA PHE A 6 28.05 2.99 6.32
C PHE A 6 26.79 3.84 6.10
N GLY A 7 26.30 3.80 4.87
CA GLY A 7 25.01 4.32 4.44
C GLY A 7 24.12 3.21 3.88
N ALA A 8 23.02 3.54 3.22
CA ALA A 8 22.17 2.55 2.57
C ALA A 8 21.55 3.10 1.27
N ALA A 9 21.25 2.22 0.34
CA ALA A 9 20.48 2.47 -0.87
C ALA A 9 19.14 1.71 -0.80
N VAL A 10 18.05 2.39 -1.09
CA VAL A 10 16.72 1.76 -1.18
C VAL A 10 16.47 1.30 -2.60
N GLN A 11 16.06 0.03 -2.77
CA GLN A 11 15.70 -0.57 -4.05
C GLN A 11 14.37 -1.32 -3.91
N GLY A 12 13.35 -0.89 -4.65
CA GLY A 12 12.00 -1.41 -4.43
C GLY A 12 11.51 -1.07 -3.03
N ILE A 13 11.19 -2.09 -2.25
CA ILE A 13 10.78 -1.96 -0.83
C ILE A 13 11.87 -2.37 0.16
N ASP A 14 13.05 -2.72 -0.30
CA ASP A 14 14.17 -3.18 0.53
C ASP A 14 15.34 -2.22 0.46
N ALA A 15 16.28 -2.36 1.40
CA ALA A 15 17.48 -1.54 1.46
C ALA A 15 18.74 -2.40 1.48
N THR A 16 19.78 -1.90 0.79
CA THR A 16 21.11 -2.52 0.76
C THR A 16 22.11 -1.56 1.41
N ILE A 17 22.94 -2.09 2.30
CA ILE A 17 23.99 -1.30 2.94
C ILE A 17 25.04 -0.89 1.92
N VAL A 18 25.44 0.38 1.98
CA VAL A 18 26.47 0.99 1.14
C VAL A 18 27.66 1.31 2.03
N THR A 19 28.80 0.70 1.73
CA THR A 19 30.07 1.04 2.38
C THR A 19 30.67 2.25 1.67
N ILE A 20 30.95 3.30 2.44
CA ILE A 20 31.55 4.55 1.98
C ILE A 20 32.99 4.57 2.51
N GLU A 21 33.95 4.34 1.62
CA GLU A 21 35.37 4.36 1.91
C GLU A 21 35.93 5.74 1.57
N VAL A 22 36.46 6.43 2.56
CA VAL A 22 37.04 7.77 2.40
C VAL A 22 38.55 7.72 2.67
N ASN A 23 39.34 8.09 1.68
CA ASN A 23 40.78 8.16 1.79
C ASN A 23 41.28 9.59 1.60
N SER A 24 42.00 10.11 2.57
CA SER A 24 42.64 11.43 2.50
C SER A 24 44.17 11.33 2.29
N SER A 25 44.69 12.11 1.34
CA SER A 25 46.08 12.18 0.98
C SER A 25 46.55 13.63 0.71
N ARG A 26 47.80 13.83 0.34
CA ARG A 26 48.32 15.16 -0.05
C ARG A 26 47.69 15.62 -1.36
N GLY A 27 47.21 16.84 -1.41
CA GLY A 27 46.57 17.44 -2.58
C GLY A 27 45.32 18.23 -2.22
N ILE A 28 44.57 18.71 -3.23
CA ILE A 28 43.34 19.54 -3.07
C ILE A 28 42.14 19.04 -3.88
N LYS A 29 42.27 17.86 -4.52
CA LYS A 29 41.19 17.34 -5.40
C LYS A 29 40.21 16.47 -4.64
N PHE A 30 38.95 16.56 -5.02
CA PHE A 30 37.85 15.70 -4.55
C PHE A 30 37.42 14.75 -5.64
N PHE A 31 37.39 13.46 -5.36
CA PHE A 31 36.94 12.41 -6.29
C PHE A 31 35.88 11.54 -5.62
N LEU A 32 34.78 11.26 -6.34
CA LEU A 32 33.69 10.42 -5.90
C LEU A 32 33.43 9.34 -6.94
N VAL A 33 33.59 8.07 -6.57
CA VAL A 33 33.42 6.90 -7.43
C VAL A 33 32.41 5.91 -6.85
N GLY A 34 31.86 4.98 -7.65
CA GLY A 34 30.90 3.98 -7.21
C GLY A 34 29.46 4.28 -7.64
N LEU A 35 29.27 4.77 -8.89
CA LEU A 35 27.97 5.11 -9.50
C LEU A 35 27.12 6.14 -8.73
N PRO A 36 27.69 7.28 -8.30
CA PRO A 36 26.91 8.36 -7.74
C PRO A 36 26.08 9.06 -8.83
N ASP A 37 24.85 9.47 -8.51
CA ASP A 37 24.06 10.35 -9.36
C ASP A 37 24.52 11.82 -9.26
N SER A 38 23.82 12.74 -9.95
CA SER A 38 24.14 14.17 -9.90
C SER A 38 23.95 14.76 -8.48
N ALA A 39 22.89 14.35 -7.77
CA ALA A 39 22.60 14.86 -6.44
C ALA A 39 23.67 14.44 -5.42
N VAL A 40 24.20 13.20 -5.54
CA VAL A 40 25.33 12.74 -4.71
C VAL A 40 26.62 13.48 -5.09
N LYS A 41 26.84 13.83 -6.36
CA LYS A 41 28.02 14.63 -6.78
C LYS A 41 27.96 16.06 -6.25
N GLU A 42 26.77 16.65 -6.16
CA GLU A 42 26.54 17.99 -5.62
C GLU A 42 26.68 18.03 -4.08
N SER A 43 26.77 16.90 -3.39
CA SER A 43 26.94 16.81 -1.93
C SER A 43 28.16 17.58 -1.43
N HIS A 44 29.22 17.63 -2.26
CA HIS A 44 30.46 18.34 -1.91
C HIS A 44 30.19 19.80 -1.50
N GLU A 45 29.40 20.55 -2.30
CA GLU A 45 29.10 21.97 -2.00
C GLU A 45 28.19 22.11 -0.77
N ARG A 46 27.22 21.21 -0.60
CA ARG A 46 26.34 21.22 0.58
C ARG A 46 27.12 20.91 1.85
N ILE A 47 28.04 19.94 1.81
CA ILE A 47 28.91 19.57 2.96
C ILE A 47 29.81 20.71 3.34
N ILE A 48 30.47 21.37 2.38
CA ILE A 48 31.34 22.52 2.66
C ILE A 48 30.58 23.62 3.40
N SER A 49 29.41 24.01 2.87
CA SER A 49 28.56 25.05 3.47
C SER A 49 28.10 24.64 4.88
N ALA A 50 27.57 23.43 5.04
CA ALA A 50 27.08 22.94 6.32
C ALA A 50 28.16 22.89 7.39
N LEU A 51 29.37 22.47 7.03
CA LEU A 51 30.51 22.46 7.95
C LEU A 51 30.92 23.88 8.35
N GLN A 52 31.07 24.80 7.40
CA GLN A 52 31.47 26.18 7.66
C GLN A 52 30.50 26.90 8.60
N VAL A 53 29.21 26.78 8.39
CA VAL A 53 28.17 27.41 9.23
C VAL A 53 28.21 26.85 10.66
N ASN A 54 28.59 25.59 10.84
CA ASN A 54 28.68 24.94 12.14
C ASN A 54 30.09 25.08 12.81
N GLY A 55 30.97 25.88 12.22
CA GLY A 55 32.31 26.19 12.80
C GLY A 55 33.38 25.14 12.50
N TYR A 56 33.12 24.21 11.58
CA TYR A 56 34.07 23.21 11.10
C TYR A 56 34.66 23.62 9.75
N LYS A 57 35.88 23.17 9.47
CA LYS A 57 36.53 23.43 8.17
C LYS A 57 36.52 22.18 7.30
N PHE A 58 36.23 22.35 6.02
CA PHE A 58 36.43 21.27 5.07
C PHE A 58 37.95 21.03 4.91
N PRO A 59 38.42 19.74 5.01
CA PRO A 59 39.84 19.45 4.99
C PRO A 59 40.53 19.86 3.67
N THR A 60 41.64 20.60 3.74
CA THR A 60 42.46 20.97 2.58
C THR A 60 43.40 19.83 2.16
N ARG A 61 42.82 18.68 1.82
CA ARG A 61 43.50 17.45 1.39
C ARG A 61 42.88 16.91 0.12
N GLN A 62 43.62 16.07 -0.60
CA GLN A 62 43.00 15.28 -1.66
C GLN A 62 42.12 14.18 -1.02
N ILE A 63 40.85 14.14 -1.40
CA ILE A 63 39.86 13.20 -0.86
C ILE A 63 39.35 12.33 -2.00
N VAL A 64 39.47 11.02 -1.80
CA VAL A 64 38.87 10.02 -2.72
C VAL A 64 37.83 9.23 -1.94
N VAL A 65 36.59 9.28 -2.42
CA VAL A 65 35.48 8.53 -1.86
C VAL A 65 35.08 7.42 -2.80
N ASN A 66 35.00 6.20 -2.30
CA ASN A 66 34.47 5.04 -3.01
C ASN A 66 33.20 4.54 -2.34
N MET A 67 32.11 4.38 -3.10
CA MET A 67 30.82 3.91 -2.60
C MET A 67 30.54 2.49 -3.12
N ALA A 68 30.71 1.49 -2.28
CA ALA A 68 30.51 0.07 -2.63
C ALA A 68 29.14 -0.46 -2.14
N PRO A 69 28.49 -1.39 -2.85
CA PRO A 69 28.93 -2.05 -4.07
C PRO A 69 28.74 -1.18 -5.34
N ALA A 70 29.61 -1.33 -6.31
CA ALA A 70 29.62 -0.50 -7.53
C ALA A 70 28.49 -0.80 -8.53
N ASN A 71 27.79 -1.92 -8.38
CA ASN A 71 26.65 -2.30 -9.24
C ASN A 71 25.32 -1.65 -8.82
N ILE A 72 25.28 -1.01 -7.65
CA ILE A 72 24.09 -0.31 -7.15
C ILE A 72 24.27 1.19 -7.35
N ARG A 73 23.30 1.83 -7.99
CA ARG A 73 23.26 3.29 -8.12
C ARG A 73 22.94 3.95 -6.79
N LYS A 74 23.70 4.98 -6.42
CA LYS A 74 23.48 5.80 -5.22
C LYS A 74 22.80 7.08 -5.66
N GLU A 75 21.60 7.29 -5.16
CA GLU A 75 20.72 8.38 -5.61
C GLU A 75 20.28 9.27 -4.45
N GLY A 76 20.14 10.56 -4.75
CA GLY A 76 19.62 11.56 -3.83
C GLY A 76 20.65 12.07 -2.81
N SER A 77 20.19 13.00 -1.97
CA SER A 77 21.03 13.73 -1.00
C SER A 77 21.23 13.00 0.33
N SER A 78 20.64 11.81 0.52
CA SER A 78 20.69 11.08 1.80
C SER A 78 22.09 10.64 2.24
N TYR A 79 23.06 10.71 1.33
CA TYR A 79 24.46 10.40 1.60
C TYR A 79 25.28 11.58 2.11
N ASP A 80 24.73 12.80 2.16
CA ASP A 80 25.48 14.00 2.57
C ASP A 80 26.07 13.84 3.97
N LEU A 81 25.28 13.36 4.93
CA LEU A 81 25.72 13.18 6.32
C LEU A 81 26.83 12.12 6.45
N PRO A 82 26.69 10.88 5.95
CA PRO A 82 27.78 9.90 6.07
C PRO A 82 29.04 10.31 5.29
N LEU A 83 28.90 11.00 4.15
CA LEU A 83 30.05 11.56 3.43
C LEU A 83 30.78 12.60 4.28
N ALA A 84 30.06 13.55 4.90
CA ALA A 84 30.64 14.58 5.74
C ALA A 84 31.38 13.97 6.92
N ILE A 85 30.78 13.02 7.64
CA ILE A 85 31.40 12.34 8.78
C ILE A 85 32.66 11.56 8.33
N GLY A 86 32.58 10.82 7.22
CA GLY A 86 33.72 10.09 6.67
C GLY A 86 34.87 11.00 6.25
N ILE A 87 34.57 12.16 5.65
CA ILE A 87 35.60 13.18 5.28
C ILE A 87 36.29 13.74 6.52
N LEU A 88 35.53 14.14 7.54
CA LEU A 88 36.09 14.65 8.78
C LEU A 88 36.91 13.58 9.53
N ALA A 89 36.44 12.35 9.57
CA ALA A 89 37.15 11.25 10.19
C ALA A 89 38.45 10.91 9.45
N SER A 90 38.49 10.98 8.12
CA SER A 90 39.70 10.78 7.34
C SER A 90 40.75 11.83 7.55
N ALA A 91 40.35 13.01 8.03
CA ALA A 91 41.17 14.14 8.40
C ALA A 91 41.51 14.20 9.92
N GLU A 92 41.05 13.22 10.69
CA GLU A 92 41.25 13.11 12.15
C GLU A 92 40.50 14.18 12.96
N GLU A 93 39.51 14.85 12.37
CA GLU A 93 38.63 15.82 13.07
C GLU A 93 37.44 15.14 13.78
N VAL A 94 37.13 13.90 13.40
CA VAL A 94 36.14 13.03 14.03
C VAL A 94 36.79 11.68 14.37
N GLN A 95 36.54 11.16 15.59
CA GLN A 95 37.05 9.86 16.00
C GLN A 95 36.39 8.72 15.19
N SER A 96 37.23 7.84 14.66
CA SER A 96 36.78 6.79 13.74
C SER A 96 36.47 5.45 14.40
N ASP A 97 36.83 5.24 15.66
CA ASP A 97 36.81 3.93 16.33
C ASP A 97 35.40 3.29 16.41
N LYS A 98 34.36 4.10 16.54
CA LYS A 98 32.98 3.66 16.68
C LYS A 98 32.18 3.70 15.35
N LEU A 99 32.76 4.26 14.27
CA LEU A 99 32.00 4.46 13.01
C LEU A 99 31.46 3.15 12.41
N SER A 100 32.20 2.06 12.59
CA SER A 100 31.78 0.73 12.09
C SER A 100 30.53 0.17 12.78
N ASP A 101 30.17 0.66 13.95
CA ASP A 101 29.02 0.19 14.72
C ASP A 101 27.71 0.89 14.32
N TYR A 102 27.80 1.99 13.54
CA TYR A 102 26.67 2.84 13.22
C TYR A 102 26.40 2.92 11.72
N LEU A 103 25.13 2.77 11.36
CA LEU A 103 24.63 3.19 10.06
C LEU A 103 24.26 4.66 10.13
N ILE A 104 24.68 5.46 9.14
CA ILE A 104 24.46 6.91 9.13
C ILE A 104 23.78 7.32 7.82
N ILE A 105 22.69 8.06 7.90
CA ILE A 105 21.98 8.58 6.74
C ILE A 105 21.36 9.94 7.05
N GLY A 106 21.43 10.88 6.10
CA GLY A 106 20.78 12.18 6.21
C GLY A 106 21.15 13.11 5.07
N ALA A 107 20.17 13.83 4.58
CA ALA A 107 20.38 14.93 3.64
C ALA A 107 20.67 16.22 4.42
N LEU A 108 21.67 17.00 3.97
CA LEU A 108 22.07 18.23 4.62
C LEU A 108 21.49 19.45 3.90
N SER A 109 20.97 20.38 4.70
CA SER A 109 20.79 21.77 4.28
C SER A 109 22.10 22.54 4.41
N LEU A 110 22.18 23.73 3.81
CA LEU A 110 23.41 24.55 3.83
C LEU A 110 23.79 25.02 5.24
N ASP A 111 22.84 25.08 6.16
CA ASP A 111 23.04 25.40 7.58
C ASP A 111 23.44 24.19 8.46
N GLY A 112 23.52 23.00 7.85
CA GLY A 112 23.84 21.76 8.54
C GLY A 112 22.65 21.06 9.19
N SER A 113 21.42 21.57 9.04
CA SER A 113 20.21 20.89 9.47
C SER A 113 19.92 19.67 8.58
N LEU A 114 19.34 18.61 9.19
CA LEU A 114 18.99 17.39 8.46
C LEU A 114 17.57 17.43 7.93
N GLN A 115 17.44 17.06 6.67
CA GLN A 115 16.16 16.94 5.98
C GLN A 115 15.67 15.48 6.01
N PRO A 116 14.33 15.26 6.03
CA PRO A 116 13.75 13.93 6.06
C PRO A 116 14.14 13.11 4.83
N ILE A 117 14.28 11.81 5.04
CA ILE A 117 14.62 10.82 4.01
C ILE A 117 13.43 9.91 3.72
N LYS A 118 13.50 9.17 2.62
CA LYS A 118 12.54 8.11 2.28
C LYS A 118 13.13 6.74 2.62
N GLY A 119 12.27 5.80 3.01
CA GLY A 119 12.68 4.42 3.23
C GLY A 119 13.45 4.19 4.54
N ALA A 120 13.21 4.97 5.60
CA ALA A 120 13.90 4.79 6.87
C ALA A 120 13.60 3.43 7.51
N LEU A 121 12.37 2.91 7.39
CA LEU A 121 12.01 1.59 7.91
C LEU A 121 12.77 0.43 7.22
N PRO A 122 12.76 0.27 5.88
CA PRO A 122 13.55 -0.79 5.24
C PRO A 122 15.05 -0.65 5.50
N ILE A 123 15.57 0.56 5.63
CA ILE A 123 16.98 0.81 6.01
C ILE A 123 17.24 0.30 7.43
N ALA A 124 16.37 0.59 8.40
CA ALA A 124 16.50 0.12 9.78
C ALA A 124 16.43 -1.43 9.85
N ILE A 125 15.54 -2.06 9.09
CA ILE A 125 15.46 -3.53 8.98
C ILE A 125 16.78 -4.12 8.47
N SER A 126 17.36 -3.51 7.42
CA SER A 126 18.65 -3.94 6.87
C SER A 126 19.79 -3.70 7.85
N ALA A 127 19.82 -2.57 8.55
CA ALA A 127 20.82 -2.27 9.58
C ALA A 127 20.82 -3.32 10.71
N ARG A 128 19.63 -3.67 11.22
CA ARG A 128 19.49 -4.72 12.22
C ARG A 128 20.01 -6.08 11.74
N SER A 129 19.63 -6.47 10.51
CA SER A 129 20.04 -7.77 9.93
C SER A 129 21.54 -7.90 9.74
N GLN A 130 22.24 -6.77 9.53
CA GLN A 130 23.70 -6.68 9.38
C GLN A 130 24.45 -6.51 10.72
N GLY A 131 23.72 -6.41 11.85
CA GLY A 131 24.29 -6.36 13.19
C GLY A 131 24.81 -5.00 13.63
N PHE A 132 24.39 -3.89 13.00
CA PHE A 132 24.70 -2.54 13.49
C PHE A 132 24.14 -2.31 14.89
N LYS A 133 24.90 -1.65 15.76
CA LYS A 133 24.48 -1.28 17.11
C LYS A 133 23.54 -0.08 17.11
N GLY A 134 23.74 0.86 16.15
CA GLY A 134 22.94 2.06 16.05
C GLY A 134 22.69 2.54 14.65
N PHE A 135 21.60 3.30 14.50
CA PHE A 135 21.22 3.97 13.27
C PHE A 135 20.98 5.45 13.53
N ILE A 136 21.81 6.31 12.92
CA ILE A 136 21.75 7.77 13.03
C ILE A 136 21.07 8.31 11.77
N LEU A 137 19.98 9.05 11.96
CA LEU A 137 19.15 9.56 10.86
C LEU A 137 18.44 10.86 11.27
N PRO A 138 17.79 11.58 10.32
CA PRO A 138 17.01 12.77 10.65
C PRO A 138 15.90 12.48 11.68
N LYS A 139 15.75 13.36 12.68
CA LYS A 139 14.78 13.23 13.79
C LYS A 139 13.35 12.96 13.31
N GLN A 140 12.98 13.53 12.17
CA GLN A 140 11.62 13.35 11.58
C GLN A 140 11.36 11.90 11.17
N ASN A 141 12.39 11.09 10.90
CA ASN A 141 12.28 9.68 10.54
C ASN A 141 12.55 8.72 11.70
N ALA A 142 12.93 9.25 12.87
CA ALA A 142 13.40 8.41 13.98
C ALA A 142 12.31 7.45 14.50
N LYS A 143 11.07 7.91 14.63
CA LYS A 143 9.93 7.07 15.07
C LYS A 143 9.67 5.91 14.12
N GLU A 144 9.68 6.17 12.81
CA GLU A 144 9.52 5.17 11.76
C GLU A 144 10.59 4.08 11.84
N ALA A 145 11.86 4.46 12.01
CA ALA A 145 12.99 3.53 12.12
C ALA A 145 13.00 2.77 13.46
N ALA A 146 12.59 3.41 14.55
CA ALA A 146 12.58 2.85 15.90
C ALA A 146 11.54 1.74 16.13
N VAL A 147 10.66 1.49 15.16
CA VAL A 147 9.79 0.30 15.12
C VAL A 147 10.60 -1.00 15.13
N VAL A 148 11.82 -0.95 14.63
CA VAL A 148 12.70 -2.12 14.51
C VAL A 148 13.36 -2.43 15.85
N ASN A 149 12.95 -3.52 16.48
CA ASN A 149 13.53 -3.98 17.74
C ASN A 149 15.02 -4.36 17.61
N ASN A 150 15.77 -4.24 18.69
CA ASN A 150 17.20 -4.58 18.77
C ASN A 150 18.10 -3.74 17.85
N LEU A 151 17.73 -2.49 17.60
CA LEU A 151 18.52 -1.48 16.93
C LEU A 151 18.32 -0.16 17.67
N ASN A 152 19.38 0.47 18.15
CA ASN A 152 19.29 1.80 18.74
C ASN A 152 19.16 2.85 17.63
N VAL A 153 18.07 3.59 17.63
CA VAL A 153 17.78 4.61 16.61
C VAL A 153 18.00 6.01 17.21
N TYR A 154 18.86 6.80 16.59
CA TYR A 154 19.22 8.14 17.06
C TYR A 154 18.72 9.19 16.06
N GLY A 155 17.68 9.91 16.42
CA GLY A 155 17.15 11.02 15.64
C GLY A 155 17.92 12.31 15.92
N VAL A 156 18.53 12.88 14.89
CA VAL A 156 19.33 14.10 14.99
C VAL A 156 18.80 15.21 14.10
N GLU A 157 18.96 16.45 14.52
CA GLU A 157 18.46 17.64 13.81
C GLU A 157 19.56 18.35 13.01
N ASN A 158 20.83 18.25 13.46
CA ASN A 158 21.96 18.94 12.85
C ASN A 158 23.23 18.08 12.82
N ILE A 159 24.07 18.28 11.81
CA ILE A 159 25.37 17.58 11.64
C ILE A 159 26.28 17.75 12.86
N LYS A 160 26.22 18.89 13.55
CA LYS A 160 27.02 19.18 14.73
C LYS A 160 26.78 18.15 15.84
N GLU A 161 25.55 17.70 16.04
CA GLU A 161 25.21 16.69 17.06
C GLU A 161 25.94 15.37 16.80
N VAL A 162 26.02 14.98 15.53
CA VAL A 162 26.70 13.74 15.11
C VAL A 162 28.22 13.85 15.30
N ILE A 163 28.81 15.00 14.94
CA ILE A 163 30.25 15.26 15.14
C ILE A 163 30.60 15.25 16.64
N GLU A 164 29.80 15.92 17.47
CA GLU A 164 29.99 15.96 18.93
C GLU A 164 29.83 14.58 19.57
N PHE A 165 28.91 13.77 19.08
CA PHE A 165 28.69 12.40 19.54
C PHE A 165 29.92 11.51 19.30
N PHE A 166 30.44 11.47 18.06
CA PHE A 166 31.61 10.64 17.76
C PHE A 166 32.89 11.15 18.49
N ASN A 167 32.97 12.44 18.76
CA ASN A 167 34.08 13.03 19.53
C ASN A 167 33.90 12.91 21.06
N GLY A 168 32.86 12.24 21.54
CA GLY A 168 32.59 12.03 22.97
C GLY A 168 32.24 13.31 23.74
N LYS A 169 31.80 14.36 23.05
CA LYS A 169 31.39 15.64 23.66
C LYS A 169 29.90 15.69 23.99
N ARG A 170 29.12 14.81 23.39
CA ARG A 170 27.65 14.72 23.55
C ARG A 170 27.22 13.26 23.47
N ASP A 171 26.25 12.88 24.29
CA ASP A 171 25.52 11.61 24.14
C ASP A 171 24.26 11.83 23.32
N LEU A 172 23.89 10.84 22.49
CA LEU A 172 22.62 10.80 21.77
C LEU A 172 21.66 9.88 22.52
N GLU A 173 20.44 10.35 22.72
CA GLU A 173 19.40 9.52 23.32
C GLU A 173 18.69 8.67 22.25
N PRO A 174 18.53 7.36 22.47
CA PRO A 174 17.82 6.52 21.54
C PRO A 174 16.32 6.86 21.52
N THR A 175 15.74 6.88 20.33
CA THR A 175 14.30 7.01 20.14
C THR A 175 13.63 5.69 20.50
N ILE A 176 12.73 5.72 21.49
CA ILE A 176 11.99 4.55 21.95
C ILE A 176 10.55 4.61 21.39
N VAL A 177 10.11 3.52 20.77
CA VAL A 177 8.73 3.35 20.29
C VAL A 177 8.18 2.04 20.85
N HIS A 178 7.04 2.11 21.52
CA HIS A 178 6.32 0.93 21.99
C HIS A 178 5.42 0.39 20.87
N THR A 179 6.06 -0.20 19.86
CA THR A 179 5.46 -0.60 18.59
C THR A 179 4.14 -1.36 18.73
N ARG A 180 4.06 -2.33 19.66
CA ARG A 180 2.83 -3.11 19.88
C ARG A 180 1.72 -2.26 20.49
N GLU A 181 2.03 -1.46 21.49
CA GLU A 181 1.05 -0.61 22.18
C GLU A 181 0.48 0.44 21.23
N GLU A 182 1.34 1.17 20.50
CA GLU A 182 0.93 2.16 19.51
C GLU A 182 0.09 1.51 18.38
N PHE A 183 0.49 0.33 17.89
CA PHE A 183 -0.24 -0.39 16.87
C PHE A 183 -1.67 -0.74 17.32
N PHE A 184 -1.83 -1.33 18.52
CA PHE A 184 -3.14 -1.74 19.00
C PHE A 184 -4.03 -0.54 19.42
N GLN A 185 -3.46 0.59 19.87
CA GLN A 185 -4.20 1.80 20.18
C GLN A 185 -4.86 2.42 18.93
N HIS A 186 -4.20 2.37 17.77
CA HIS A 186 -4.68 3.01 16.54
C HIS A 186 -5.36 2.04 15.55
N GLN A 187 -5.49 0.77 15.91
CA GLN A 187 -6.04 -0.27 15.03
C GLN A 187 -7.52 -0.05 14.67
N ASP A 188 -8.26 0.65 15.53
CA ASP A 188 -9.69 0.92 15.41
C ASP A 188 -10.04 2.38 15.07
N ASP A 189 -9.05 3.19 14.71
CA ASP A 189 -9.22 4.61 14.38
C ASP A 189 -9.80 4.78 12.97
N TYR A 190 -11.11 4.62 12.83
CA TYR A 190 -11.80 4.85 11.55
C TYR A 190 -12.66 6.13 11.61
N PRO A 191 -12.51 7.05 10.61
CA PRO A 191 -13.24 8.32 10.61
C PRO A 191 -14.73 8.19 10.28
N TYR A 192 -15.18 7.03 9.79
CA TYR A 192 -16.54 6.79 9.32
C TYR A 192 -17.10 5.48 9.89
N ASP A 193 -18.40 5.49 10.24
CA ASP A 193 -19.13 4.32 10.75
C ASP A 193 -20.35 3.99 9.88
N PHE A 194 -20.69 2.70 9.75
CA PHE A 194 -21.90 2.26 9.05
C PHE A 194 -23.19 2.59 9.81
N ALA A 195 -23.11 2.91 11.10
CA ALA A 195 -24.25 3.41 11.87
C ALA A 195 -24.86 4.69 11.29
N ASP A 196 -24.05 5.53 10.63
CA ASP A 196 -24.51 6.75 9.95
C ASP A 196 -25.31 6.47 8.67
N VAL A 197 -25.28 5.25 8.15
CA VAL A 197 -25.92 4.89 6.88
C VAL A 197 -27.34 4.42 7.14
N LYS A 198 -28.29 5.19 6.67
CA LYS A 198 -29.73 4.87 6.77
C LYS A 198 -30.20 4.04 5.58
N GLY A 199 -30.90 2.94 5.85
CA GLY A 199 -31.35 2.02 4.81
C GLY A 199 -30.19 1.31 4.11
N GLN A 200 -30.38 0.94 2.83
CA GLN A 200 -29.37 0.27 1.97
C GLN A 200 -28.92 -1.10 2.51
N GLU A 201 -29.82 -1.87 3.16
CA GLU A 201 -29.45 -3.13 3.83
C GLU A 201 -28.84 -4.17 2.88
N SER A 202 -29.36 -4.26 1.65
CA SER A 202 -28.79 -5.14 0.61
C SER A 202 -27.35 -4.74 0.21
N VAL A 203 -27.08 -3.43 0.19
CA VAL A 203 -25.72 -2.92 -0.11
C VAL A 203 -24.78 -3.18 1.05
N LYS A 204 -25.21 -2.92 2.30
CA LYS A 204 -24.43 -3.24 3.52
C LYS A 204 -24.10 -4.73 3.55
N ARG A 205 -25.06 -5.61 3.25
CA ARG A 205 -24.86 -7.07 3.18
C ARG A 205 -23.82 -7.44 2.12
N ALA A 206 -23.90 -6.88 0.93
CA ALA A 206 -22.91 -7.13 -0.13
C ALA A 206 -21.50 -6.64 0.28
N LEU A 207 -21.39 -5.50 0.97
CA LEU A 207 -20.13 -4.99 1.48
C LEU A 207 -19.57 -5.87 2.60
N GLU A 208 -20.42 -6.40 3.49
CA GLU A 208 -20.05 -7.38 4.51
C GLU A 208 -19.47 -8.66 3.89
N VAL A 209 -20.16 -9.22 2.88
CA VAL A 209 -19.70 -10.40 2.13
C VAL A 209 -18.36 -10.10 1.43
N ALA A 210 -18.25 -8.93 0.79
CA ALA A 210 -17.01 -8.51 0.14
C ALA A 210 -15.85 -8.40 1.14
N ALA A 211 -16.07 -7.79 2.31
CA ALA A 211 -15.08 -7.66 3.37
C ALA A 211 -14.66 -9.02 3.95
N ALA A 212 -15.63 -9.92 4.18
CA ALA A 212 -15.38 -11.24 4.73
C ALA A 212 -14.56 -12.13 3.80
N GLY A 213 -14.82 -12.08 2.49
CA GLY A 213 -14.13 -12.92 1.50
C GLY A 213 -12.95 -12.25 0.80
N GLY A 214 -12.74 -10.95 0.97
CA GLY A 214 -11.76 -10.18 0.20
C GLY A 214 -12.14 -10.02 -1.27
N HIS A 215 -13.45 -9.95 -1.56
CA HIS A 215 -13.99 -9.92 -2.93
C HIS A 215 -13.93 -8.53 -3.54
N ASN A 216 -13.51 -8.45 -4.80
CA ASN A 216 -13.61 -7.23 -5.58
C ASN A 216 -15.07 -6.89 -5.87
N LEU A 217 -15.43 -5.60 -5.81
CA LEU A 217 -16.82 -5.15 -5.85
C LEU A 217 -16.99 -3.93 -6.77
N ILE A 218 -18.11 -3.91 -7.51
CA ILE A 218 -18.55 -2.72 -8.24
C ILE A 218 -19.95 -2.30 -7.79
N MET A 219 -20.11 -1.01 -7.53
CA MET A 219 -21.36 -0.36 -7.15
C MET A 219 -21.89 0.46 -8.33
N ILE A 220 -23.11 0.16 -8.78
CA ILE A 220 -23.75 0.85 -9.89
C ILE A 220 -25.00 1.57 -9.39
N GLY A 221 -25.13 2.85 -9.71
CA GLY A 221 -26.29 3.63 -9.25
C GLY A 221 -26.24 5.07 -9.73
N SER A 222 -27.38 5.74 -9.63
CA SER A 222 -27.53 7.13 -10.04
C SER A 222 -26.60 8.08 -9.24
N PRO A 223 -26.30 9.27 -9.76
CA PRO A 223 -25.60 10.31 -9.00
C PRO A 223 -26.33 10.58 -7.67
N GLY A 224 -25.56 10.71 -6.59
CA GLY A 224 -26.11 10.96 -5.25
C GLY A 224 -26.71 9.73 -4.53
N SER A 225 -26.59 8.50 -5.07
CA SER A 225 -27.10 7.28 -4.41
C SER A 225 -26.25 6.80 -3.22
N GLY A 226 -25.12 7.45 -2.92
CA GLY A 226 -24.30 7.12 -1.75
C GLY A 226 -23.11 6.19 -2.02
N LYS A 227 -22.74 5.89 -3.28
CA LYS A 227 -21.64 4.98 -3.67
C LYS A 227 -20.32 5.30 -2.96
N SER A 228 -19.83 6.51 -3.11
CA SER A 228 -18.54 6.96 -2.52
C SER A 228 -18.61 7.01 -0.99
N MET A 229 -19.80 7.31 -0.42
CA MET A 229 -20.05 7.27 1.03
C MET A 229 -19.90 5.83 1.58
N MET A 230 -20.44 4.83 0.87
CA MET A 230 -20.31 3.42 1.24
C MET A 230 -18.87 2.94 1.12
N ALA A 231 -18.17 3.28 0.03
CA ALA A 231 -16.78 2.89 -0.17
C ALA A 231 -15.86 3.40 0.94
N LYS A 232 -16.04 4.66 1.39
CA LYS A 232 -15.23 5.26 2.47
C LYS A 232 -15.43 4.59 3.84
N ARG A 233 -16.57 3.89 4.05
CA ARG A 233 -16.87 3.17 5.29
C ARG A 233 -16.35 1.72 5.27
N LEU A 234 -16.09 1.17 4.10
CA LEU A 234 -15.66 -0.23 3.97
C LEU A 234 -14.41 -0.58 4.78
N PRO A 235 -13.37 0.29 4.92
CA PRO A 235 -12.24 -0.01 5.79
C PRO A 235 -12.62 -0.34 7.23
N SER A 236 -13.68 0.27 7.78
CA SER A 236 -14.12 0.09 9.18
C SER A 236 -14.70 -1.31 9.48
N ILE A 237 -15.08 -2.07 8.46
CA ILE A 237 -15.61 -3.43 8.61
C ILE A 237 -14.63 -4.51 8.13
N LEU A 238 -13.48 -4.14 7.58
CA LEU A 238 -12.44 -5.10 7.22
C LEU A 238 -11.79 -5.70 8.48
N PRO A 239 -11.27 -6.93 8.40
CA PRO A 239 -10.43 -7.48 9.47
C PRO A 239 -9.26 -6.54 9.75
N PRO A 240 -8.87 -6.34 11.02
CA PRO A 240 -7.73 -5.51 11.35
C PRO A 240 -6.44 -6.03 10.69
N LEU A 241 -5.46 -5.15 10.48
CA LEU A 241 -4.14 -5.57 10.04
C LEU A 241 -3.48 -6.44 11.11
N SER A 242 -2.78 -7.49 10.69
CA SER A 242 -1.77 -8.12 11.54
C SER A 242 -0.52 -7.22 11.63
N LEU A 243 0.32 -7.43 12.62
CA LEU A 243 1.58 -6.67 12.74
C LEU A 243 2.49 -6.89 11.52
N ALA A 244 2.49 -8.09 10.94
CA ALA A 244 3.25 -8.41 9.74
C ALA A 244 2.74 -7.63 8.51
N GLU A 245 1.41 -7.63 8.28
CA GLU A 245 0.78 -6.81 7.22
C GLU A 245 1.04 -5.32 7.42
N SER A 246 0.98 -4.84 8.67
CA SER A 246 1.28 -3.44 9.02
C SER A 246 2.72 -3.06 8.66
N LEU A 247 3.70 -3.88 9.02
CA LEU A 247 5.12 -3.66 8.68
C LEU A 247 5.35 -3.64 7.17
N GLU A 248 4.78 -4.59 6.43
CA GLU A 248 4.90 -4.64 4.97
C GLU A 248 4.26 -3.42 4.29
N THR A 249 3.08 -3.04 4.73
CA THR A 249 2.38 -1.84 4.25
C THR A 249 3.17 -0.57 4.57
N THR A 250 3.70 -0.48 5.78
CA THR A 250 4.51 0.67 6.22
C THR A 250 5.80 0.78 5.41
N LYS A 251 6.48 -0.33 5.06
CA LYS A 251 7.66 -0.31 4.17
C LYS A 251 7.34 0.34 2.82
N ILE A 252 6.22 -0.01 2.19
CA ILE A 252 5.80 0.55 0.90
C ILE A 252 5.59 2.06 1.03
N HIS A 253 4.86 2.50 2.05
CA HIS A 253 4.57 3.92 2.29
C HIS A 253 5.82 4.72 2.68
N SER A 254 6.74 4.11 3.42
CA SER A 254 8.05 4.66 3.76
C SER A 254 8.86 4.99 2.51
N VAL A 255 9.01 4.02 1.60
CA VAL A 255 9.74 4.20 0.34
C VAL A 255 9.07 5.26 -0.55
N ALA A 256 7.74 5.30 -0.59
CA ALA A 256 6.99 6.32 -1.31
C ALA A 256 7.10 7.72 -0.69
N GLY A 257 7.55 7.83 0.56
CA GLY A 257 7.55 9.09 1.33
C GLY A 257 6.13 9.56 1.66
N LYS A 258 5.23 8.63 1.95
CA LYS A 258 3.80 8.85 2.22
C LYS A 258 3.40 8.58 3.67
N LEU A 259 4.36 8.31 4.55
CA LEU A 259 4.12 8.26 6.00
C LEU A 259 3.98 9.67 6.56
N ASN A 260 3.04 9.85 7.50
CA ASN A 260 2.97 11.10 8.23
C ASN A 260 4.15 11.19 9.23
N LYS A 261 4.57 12.42 9.56
CA LYS A 261 5.74 12.66 10.43
C LYS A 261 5.64 12.04 11.83
N ASN A 262 4.42 11.77 12.30
CA ASN A 262 4.17 11.24 13.64
C ASN A 262 3.85 9.74 13.66
N ASP A 263 3.62 9.12 12.51
CA ASP A 263 3.24 7.71 12.43
C ASP A 263 4.50 6.85 12.51
N SER A 264 4.51 5.90 13.44
CA SER A 264 5.52 4.84 13.53
C SER A 264 5.18 3.68 12.60
N LEU A 265 3.89 3.28 12.58
CA LEU A 265 3.32 2.19 11.76
C LEU A 265 1.96 2.59 11.21
N ILE A 266 1.61 2.02 10.06
CA ILE A 266 0.24 2.06 9.53
C ILE A 266 -0.56 0.99 10.29
N ALA A 267 -1.47 1.43 11.16
CA ALA A 267 -2.29 0.54 11.99
C ALA A 267 -3.63 0.17 11.33
N THR A 268 -4.15 1.00 10.43
CA THR A 268 -5.41 0.77 9.69
C THR A 268 -5.16 0.41 8.24
N ARG A 269 -6.09 -0.33 7.63
CA ARG A 269 -5.98 -0.71 6.21
C ARG A 269 -6.01 0.53 5.31
N PRO A 270 -5.05 0.70 4.40
CA PRO A 270 -5.01 1.85 3.50
C PRO A 270 -6.28 1.95 2.64
N PHE A 271 -6.76 3.17 2.45
CA PHE A 271 -7.82 3.50 1.50
C PHE A 271 -7.27 4.47 0.45
N ARG A 272 -7.07 3.98 -0.76
CA ARG A 272 -6.56 4.78 -1.89
C ARG A 272 -7.67 5.07 -2.88
N SER A 273 -7.84 6.34 -3.21
CA SER A 273 -8.89 6.80 -4.13
C SER A 273 -8.31 7.79 -5.13
N PRO A 274 -7.57 7.31 -6.14
CA PRO A 274 -7.02 8.19 -7.17
C PRO A 274 -8.12 8.77 -8.04
N HIS A 275 -7.92 10.00 -8.51
CA HIS A 275 -8.82 10.64 -9.46
C HIS A 275 -8.71 9.96 -10.84
N HIS A 276 -9.80 9.94 -11.63
CA HIS A 276 -9.83 9.29 -12.95
C HIS A 276 -8.83 9.85 -13.98
N THR A 277 -8.30 11.06 -13.75
CA THR A 277 -7.26 11.68 -14.59
C THR A 277 -5.84 11.18 -14.28
N ILE A 278 -5.68 10.23 -13.36
CA ILE A 278 -4.38 9.67 -12.99
C ILE A 278 -3.67 9.07 -14.21
N SER A 279 -2.34 9.25 -14.29
CA SER A 279 -1.53 8.61 -15.32
C SER A 279 -1.29 7.13 -15.00
N GLN A 280 -1.01 6.33 -16.03
CA GLN A 280 -0.63 4.92 -15.86
C GLN A 280 0.59 4.75 -14.94
N VAL A 281 1.59 5.62 -15.06
CA VAL A 281 2.80 5.59 -14.22
C VAL A 281 2.47 5.89 -12.75
N ALA A 282 1.58 6.84 -12.48
CA ALA A 282 1.16 7.13 -11.11
C ALA A 282 0.32 6.00 -10.51
N MET A 283 -0.44 5.26 -11.33
CA MET A 283 -1.24 4.12 -10.90
C MET A 283 -0.35 2.91 -10.54
N VAL A 284 0.56 2.53 -11.43
CA VAL A 284 1.40 1.32 -11.31
C VAL A 284 2.67 1.60 -10.51
N GLY A 285 3.21 2.79 -10.64
CA GLY A 285 4.55 3.14 -10.21
C GLY A 285 5.55 3.19 -11.37
N GLY A 286 6.75 3.62 -11.09
CA GLY A 286 7.80 3.75 -12.10
C GLY A 286 8.50 5.09 -12.07
N GLY A 287 8.94 5.57 -13.22
CA GLY A 287 9.77 6.76 -13.36
C GLY A 287 11.24 6.42 -13.61
N SER A 288 12.11 7.44 -13.64
CA SER A 288 13.56 7.26 -13.75
C SER A 288 14.15 6.62 -12.48
N ASN A 289 13.58 6.96 -11.33
CA ASN A 289 13.77 6.30 -10.05
C ASN A 289 12.43 5.66 -9.65
N PRO A 290 12.27 4.34 -9.77
CA PRO A 290 10.98 3.70 -9.58
C PRO A 290 10.44 3.89 -8.18
N GLN A 291 9.24 4.46 -8.11
CA GLN A 291 8.48 4.62 -6.87
C GLN A 291 7.23 3.76 -6.96
N PRO A 292 6.71 3.23 -5.82
CA PRO A 292 5.44 2.52 -5.81
C PRO A 292 4.28 3.46 -6.19
N GLY A 293 3.35 2.95 -7.02
CA GLY A 293 2.15 3.66 -7.44
C GLY A 293 0.97 3.44 -6.50
N GLU A 294 -0.20 4.01 -6.86
CA GLU A 294 -1.42 3.92 -6.05
C GLU A 294 -1.86 2.47 -5.77
N ILE A 295 -1.63 1.55 -6.71
CA ILE A 295 -1.92 0.12 -6.54
C ILE A 295 -1.10 -0.47 -5.38
N SER A 296 0.21 -0.21 -5.34
CA SER A 296 1.08 -0.68 -4.26
C SER A 296 0.81 0.04 -2.95
N LEU A 297 0.44 1.32 -2.98
CA LEU A 297 0.02 2.07 -1.80
C LEU A 297 -1.32 1.57 -1.21
N ALA A 298 -2.13 0.87 -2.00
CA ALA A 298 -3.35 0.19 -1.55
C ALA A 298 -3.10 -1.21 -0.99
N HIS A 299 -1.85 -1.68 -0.95
CA HIS A 299 -1.50 -3.01 -0.45
C HIS A 299 -2.05 -3.26 0.95
N ASN A 300 -2.61 -4.45 1.19
CA ASN A 300 -3.34 -4.84 2.40
C ASN A 300 -4.56 -3.96 2.74
N GLY A 301 -5.06 -3.19 1.78
CA GLY A 301 -6.18 -2.27 1.95
C GLY A 301 -7.11 -2.25 0.73
N LEU A 302 -7.61 -1.07 0.40
CA LEU A 302 -8.59 -0.83 -0.64
C LEU A 302 -8.08 0.14 -1.69
N LEU A 303 -8.32 -0.20 -2.96
CA LEU A 303 -8.24 0.72 -4.08
C LEU A 303 -9.65 1.06 -4.54
N PHE A 304 -10.09 2.28 -4.30
CA PHE A 304 -11.40 2.76 -4.72
C PHE A 304 -11.30 3.57 -6.01
N LEU A 305 -11.99 3.13 -7.06
CA LEU A 305 -12.06 3.81 -8.35
C LEU A 305 -13.48 4.34 -8.56
N ASP A 306 -13.66 5.63 -8.25
CA ASP A 306 -14.94 6.31 -8.50
C ASP A 306 -15.05 6.67 -9.99
N GLU A 307 -16.27 6.59 -10.54
CA GLU A 307 -16.53 6.84 -11.96
C GLU A 307 -15.65 5.97 -12.89
N LEU A 308 -15.65 4.66 -12.64
CA LEU A 308 -14.78 3.70 -13.34
C LEU A 308 -14.69 3.86 -14.86
N PRO A 309 -15.79 4.12 -15.63
CA PRO A 309 -15.72 4.32 -17.08
C PRO A 309 -15.00 5.59 -17.52
N GLU A 310 -14.71 6.53 -16.62
CA GLU A 310 -14.00 7.77 -16.94
C GLU A 310 -12.47 7.65 -16.87
N PHE A 311 -11.96 6.57 -16.28
CA PHE A 311 -10.54 6.25 -16.35
C PHE A 311 -10.11 5.90 -17.77
N SER A 312 -8.90 6.28 -18.15
CA SER A 312 -8.35 5.88 -19.44
C SER A 312 -8.23 4.36 -19.54
N ARG A 313 -8.43 3.82 -20.73
CA ARG A 313 -8.36 2.37 -20.98
C ARG A 313 -7.00 1.79 -20.57
N SER A 314 -5.91 2.52 -20.81
CA SER A 314 -4.57 2.10 -20.41
C SER A 314 -4.41 1.95 -18.89
N VAL A 315 -5.05 2.82 -18.10
CA VAL A 315 -5.06 2.74 -16.64
C VAL A 315 -5.89 1.56 -16.14
N LEU A 316 -7.03 1.25 -16.80
CA LEU A 316 -7.85 0.10 -16.42
C LEU A 316 -7.19 -1.25 -16.77
N GLU A 317 -6.51 -1.34 -17.91
CA GLU A 317 -5.86 -2.58 -18.34
C GLU A 317 -4.69 -2.99 -17.44
N VAL A 318 -3.94 -2.03 -16.86
CA VAL A 318 -2.82 -2.35 -15.97
C VAL A 318 -3.26 -2.92 -14.62
N LEU A 319 -4.53 -2.78 -14.23
CA LEU A 319 -5.09 -3.40 -13.03
C LEU A 319 -5.22 -4.93 -13.13
N ARG A 320 -5.27 -5.47 -14.37
CA ARG A 320 -5.57 -6.89 -14.59
C ARG A 320 -4.56 -7.81 -13.96
N GLN A 321 -3.26 -7.51 -14.12
CA GLN A 321 -2.19 -8.30 -13.56
C GLN A 321 -2.20 -8.29 -12.03
N PRO A 322 -2.14 -7.14 -11.32
CA PRO A 322 -2.08 -7.14 -9.87
C PRO A 322 -3.35 -7.70 -9.19
N LEU A 323 -4.50 -7.68 -9.85
CA LEU A 323 -5.70 -8.33 -9.33
C LEU A 323 -5.61 -9.87 -9.32
N GLU A 324 -4.74 -10.45 -10.16
CA GLU A 324 -4.47 -11.90 -10.18
C GLU A 324 -3.21 -12.24 -9.38
N ASP A 325 -2.10 -11.60 -9.71
CA ASP A 325 -0.75 -11.95 -9.22
C ASP A 325 -0.41 -11.33 -7.87
N ARG A 326 -1.13 -10.26 -7.45
CA ARG A 326 -0.95 -9.49 -6.20
C ARG A 326 0.43 -8.87 -6.05
N HIS A 327 1.11 -8.68 -7.15
CA HIS A 327 2.35 -7.90 -7.24
C HIS A 327 2.38 -7.15 -8.56
N ILE A 328 3.23 -6.14 -8.62
CA ILE A 328 3.51 -5.36 -9.82
C ILE A 328 5.00 -5.48 -10.09
N SER A 329 5.35 -5.93 -11.31
CA SER A 329 6.73 -5.96 -11.79
C SER A 329 6.99 -4.76 -12.68
N ILE A 330 7.91 -3.90 -12.27
CA ILE A 330 8.37 -2.76 -13.06
C ILE A 330 9.72 -3.13 -13.69
N SER A 331 9.71 -3.54 -14.96
CA SER A 331 10.91 -3.88 -15.70
C SER A 331 11.38 -2.69 -16.55
N ARG A 332 12.66 -2.34 -16.42
CA ARG A 332 13.38 -1.37 -17.21
C ARG A 332 14.71 -1.96 -17.66
N ALA A 333 15.36 -1.37 -18.66
CA ALA A 333 16.62 -1.88 -19.21
C ALA A 333 17.73 -2.12 -18.15
N LYS A 334 17.68 -1.43 -17.01
CA LYS A 334 18.71 -1.48 -15.96
C LYS A 334 18.28 -2.19 -14.68
N TYR A 335 16.98 -2.47 -14.46
CA TYR A 335 16.47 -3.10 -13.24
C TYR A 335 15.10 -3.72 -13.48
N SER A 336 14.77 -4.72 -12.68
CA SER A 336 13.42 -5.24 -12.48
C SER A 336 13.11 -5.17 -10.98
N LEU A 337 12.00 -4.54 -10.63
CA LEU A 337 11.56 -4.36 -9.25
C LEU A 337 10.13 -4.84 -9.09
N ASP A 338 9.90 -5.62 -8.04
CA ASP A 338 8.58 -6.12 -7.68
C ASP A 338 8.04 -5.35 -6.48
N TYR A 339 6.80 -4.89 -6.59
CA TYR A 339 6.08 -4.25 -5.49
C TYR A 339 4.88 -5.10 -5.11
N PRO A 340 4.67 -5.39 -3.82
CA PRO A 340 3.45 -6.02 -3.35
C PRO A 340 2.21 -5.19 -3.73
N ALA A 341 1.14 -5.88 -4.14
CA ALA A 341 -0.08 -5.25 -4.61
C ALA A 341 -1.33 -6.09 -4.26
N SER A 342 -1.36 -6.66 -3.06
CA SER A 342 -2.53 -7.38 -2.55
C SER A 342 -3.53 -6.38 -2.00
N PHE A 343 -4.52 -6.01 -2.80
CA PHE A 343 -5.57 -5.04 -2.45
C PHE A 343 -6.94 -5.57 -2.84
N MET A 344 -7.98 -5.00 -2.25
CA MET A 344 -9.36 -5.20 -2.65
C MET A 344 -9.78 -4.05 -3.57
N LEU A 345 -10.22 -4.37 -4.79
CA LEU A 345 -10.75 -3.38 -5.71
C LEU A 345 -12.20 -3.08 -5.38
N VAL A 346 -12.49 -1.81 -5.13
CA VAL A 346 -13.85 -1.29 -5.02
C VAL A 346 -14.04 -0.26 -6.12
N ALA A 347 -15.03 -0.46 -6.97
CA ALA A 347 -15.32 0.47 -8.04
C ALA A 347 -16.74 1.05 -7.91
N SER A 348 -16.93 2.24 -8.45
CA SER A 348 -18.27 2.79 -8.60
C SER A 348 -18.47 3.33 -10.00
N MET A 349 -19.72 3.30 -10.48
CA MET A 349 -20.09 3.90 -11.76
C MET A 349 -21.58 4.29 -11.79
N ASN A 350 -21.90 5.15 -12.73
CA ASN A 350 -23.29 5.40 -13.09
C ASN A 350 -23.78 4.33 -14.10
N PRO A 351 -25.09 4.08 -14.21
CA PRO A 351 -25.62 3.08 -15.16
C PRO A 351 -25.57 3.54 -16.64
N CYS A 352 -25.38 4.84 -16.87
CA CYS A 352 -25.24 5.45 -18.19
C CYS A 352 -24.62 6.86 -18.08
N PRO A 353 -24.29 7.53 -19.20
CA PRO A 353 -23.72 8.89 -19.16
C PRO A 353 -24.56 9.93 -18.41
N CYS A 354 -25.90 9.90 -18.52
CA CYS A 354 -26.76 10.81 -17.76
C CYS A 354 -27.01 10.36 -16.30
N GLY A 355 -26.71 9.07 -15.99
CA GLY A 355 -26.84 8.49 -14.66
C GLY A 355 -28.22 7.98 -14.27
N TYR A 356 -29.21 8.03 -15.16
CA TYR A 356 -30.61 7.71 -14.83
C TYR A 356 -31.19 6.51 -15.60
N TYR A 357 -30.38 5.70 -16.24
CA TYR A 357 -30.81 4.44 -16.83
C TYR A 357 -31.33 3.52 -15.72
N THR A 358 -32.53 2.94 -15.91
CA THR A 358 -33.26 2.15 -14.89
C THR A 358 -33.66 2.90 -13.60
N HIS A 359 -33.56 4.23 -13.56
CA HIS A 359 -33.96 5.01 -12.37
C HIS A 359 -35.50 5.01 -12.19
N PRO A 360 -36.01 4.73 -10.97
CA PRO A 360 -37.45 4.52 -10.75
C PRO A 360 -38.32 5.77 -11.03
N THR A 361 -37.78 6.98 -10.89
CA THR A 361 -38.55 8.24 -10.97
C THR A 361 -38.04 9.24 -11.98
N LYS A 362 -36.79 9.10 -12.48
CA LYS A 362 -36.18 10.01 -13.44
C LYS A 362 -35.96 9.33 -14.79
N ALA A 363 -36.42 9.94 -15.87
CA ALA A 363 -36.26 9.41 -17.22
C ALA A 363 -34.79 9.52 -17.68
N CYS A 364 -34.28 8.45 -18.26
CA CYS A 364 -32.99 8.44 -18.95
C CYS A 364 -33.11 9.13 -20.30
N VAL A 365 -32.17 10.05 -20.58
CA VAL A 365 -32.11 10.78 -21.87
C VAL A 365 -31.11 10.19 -22.87
N CYS A 366 -30.41 9.14 -22.49
CA CYS A 366 -29.44 8.46 -23.34
C CYS A 366 -30.10 7.52 -24.31
N ASN A 367 -29.66 7.50 -25.57
CA ASN A 367 -30.06 6.47 -26.48
C ASN A 367 -29.33 5.13 -26.19
N PRO A 368 -29.86 3.96 -26.61
CA PRO A 368 -29.26 2.65 -26.35
C PRO A 368 -27.77 2.57 -26.77
N GLY A 369 -27.41 3.14 -27.91
CA GLY A 369 -26.03 3.14 -28.40
C GLY A 369 -25.07 3.98 -27.55
N GLN A 370 -25.56 5.01 -26.84
CA GLN A 370 -24.76 5.76 -25.88
C GLN A 370 -24.53 4.96 -24.59
N VAL A 371 -25.57 4.29 -24.10
CA VAL A 371 -25.46 3.40 -22.92
C VAL A 371 -24.46 2.28 -23.20
N HIS A 372 -24.62 1.58 -24.31
CA HIS A 372 -23.73 0.49 -24.71
C HIS A 372 -22.25 0.95 -24.86
N ARG A 373 -22.00 2.09 -25.52
CA ARG A 373 -20.64 2.65 -25.63
C ARG A 373 -20.03 3.04 -24.29
N TYR A 374 -20.84 3.52 -23.36
CA TYR A 374 -20.38 3.88 -22.01
C TYR A 374 -19.99 2.64 -21.21
N LEU A 375 -20.81 1.59 -21.22
CA LEU A 375 -20.53 0.35 -20.52
C LEU A 375 -19.31 -0.38 -21.10
N ASN A 376 -19.15 -0.38 -22.42
CA ASN A 376 -18.02 -1.01 -23.13
C ASN A 376 -16.66 -0.28 -22.94
N ARG A 377 -16.61 0.85 -22.21
CA ARG A 377 -15.34 1.41 -21.77
C ARG A 377 -14.61 0.50 -20.79
N ILE A 378 -15.36 -0.30 -20.02
CA ILE A 378 -14.81 -1.31 -19.13
C ILE A 378 -14.68 -2.61 -19.91
N SER A 379 -13.46 -3.16 -19.96
CA SER A 379 -13.22 -4.41 -20.69
C SER A 379 -13.86 -5.61 -19.98
N GLY A 380 -14.38 -6.56 -20.73
CA GLY A 380 -14.90 -7.83 -20.19
C GLY A 380 -13.91 -8.52 -19.25
N PRO A 381 -12.62 -8.67 -19.62
CA PRO A 381 -11.60 -9.23 -18.74
C PRO A 381 -11.40 -8.53 -17.40
N LEU A 382 -11.67 -7.22 -17.30
CA LEU A 382 -11.63 -6.51 -16.01
C LEU A 382 -12.89 -6.80 -15.19
N LEU A 383 -14.08 -6.79 -15.83
CA LEU A 383 -15.34 -7.15 -15.18
C LEU A 383 -15.33 -8.61 -14.67
N ASP A 384 -14.71 -9.52 -15.40
CA ASP A 384 -14.51 -10.90 -14.97
C ASP A 384 -13.73 -11.04 -13.67
N ARG A 385 -12.95 -10.02 -13.26
CA ARG A 385 -12.18 -9.99 -12.00
C ARG A 385 -12.91 -9.34 -10.83
N ILE A 386 -14.11 -8.84 -11.09
CA ILE A 386 -15.01 -8.29 -10.07
C ILE A 386 -15.99 -9.38 -9.66
N ASP A 387 -15.96 -9.76 -8.37
CA ASP A 387 -16.76 -10.88 -7.86
C ASP A 387 -18.20 -10.49 -7.57
N ILE A 388 -18.39 -9.28 -7.03
CA ILE A 388 -19.68 -8.77 -6.56
C ILE A 388 -20.06 -7.51 -7.34
N GLN A 389 -21.26 -7.54 -7.92
CA GLN A 389 -21.83 -6.44 -8.67
C GLN A 389 -23.17 -6.08 -8.02
N ILE A 390 -23.31 -4.85 -7.56
CA ILE A 390 -24.51 -4.40 -6.86
C ILE A 390 -25.07 -3.11 -7.44
N GLU A 391 -26.40 -3.03 -7.49
CA GLU A 391 -27.11 -1.82 -7.83
C GLU A 391 -27.49 -1.06 -6.55
N ILE A 392 -27.18 0.25 -6.53
CA ILE A 392 -27.54 1.14 -5.43
C ILE A 392 -28.66 2.06 -5.85
N VAL A 393 -29.82 1.85 -5.25
CA VAL A 393 -31.02 2.67 -5.46
C VAL A 393 -31.01 3.81 -4.44
N PRO A 394 -31.42 5.05 -4.83
CA PRO A 394 -31.55 6.15 -3.88
C PRO A 394 -32.47 5.81 -2.71
N VAL A 395 -32.06 6.21 -1.50
CA VAL A 395 -32.90 6.00 -0.31
C VAL A 395 -34.13 6.92 -0.34
N PRO A 396 -35.34 6.40 -0.14
CA PRO A 396 -36.52 7.24 -0.02
C PRO A 396 -36.43 8.24 1.14
N PHE A 397 -37.07 9.42 0.98
CA PHE A 397 -36.99 10.48 1.99
C PHE A 397 -37.47 10.03 3.37
N GLU A 398 -38.50 9.20 3.43
CA GLU A 398 -39.09 8.66 4.67
C GLU A 398 -38.02 7.90 5.49
N LYS A 399 -37.23 7.04 4.81
CA LYS A 399 -36.12 6.32 5.47
C LYS A 399 -34.96 7.23 5.88
N MET A 400 -34.70 8.32 5.14
CA MET A 400 -33.69 9.31 5.52
C MET A 400 -34.10 10.11 6.74
N ALA A 401 -35.40 10.37 6.92
CA ALA A 401 -35.96 11.10 8.06
C ALA A 401 -36.08 10.26 9.34
N GLU A 402 -35.97 8.94 9.26
CA GLU A 402 -36.00 8.08 10.47
C GLU A 402 -34.83 8.41 11.42
N GLN A 403 -35.15 8.48 12.73
CA GLN A 403 -34.14 8.72 13.77
C GLN A 403 -33.33 7.47 14.14
N LYS A 404 -33.66 6.30 13.60
CA LYS A 404 -32.94 5.06 13.88
C LYS A 404 -31.53 5.12 13.29
N THR A 405 -30.55 4.86 14.14
CA THR A 405 -29.17 4.61 13.71
C THR A 405 -29.09 3.27 13.02
N GLY A 406 -28.25 3.17 11.99
CA GLY A 406 -27.94 1.90 11.33
C GLY A 406 -27.13 0.96 12.23
N GLU A 407 -26.85 -0.24 11.74
CA GLU A 407 -25.94 -1.17 12.41
C GLU A 407 -24.50 -0.60 12.42
N SER A 408 -23.81 -0.72 13.56
CA SER A 408 -22.45 -0.18 13.72
C SER A 408 -21.41 -0.97 12.92
N SER A 409 -20.37 -0.29 12.47
CA SER A 409 -19.22 -0.94 11.85
C SER A 409 -18.59 -2.01 12.73
N ALA A 410 -18.55 -1.82 14.04
CA ALA A 410 -18.01 -2.77 15.00
C ALA A 410 -18.77 -4.11 14.98
N SER A 411 -20.12 -4.06 14.94
CA SER A 411 -20.96 -5.26 14.87
C SER A 411 -20.74 -6.05 13.57
N ILE A 412 -20.72 -5.35 12.44
CA ILE A 412 -20.44 -5.99 11.13
C ILE A 412 -19.03 -6.58 11.12
N ARG A 413 -18.03 -5.85 11.61
CA ARG A 413 -16.64 -6.30 11.68
C ARG A 413 -16.46 -7.57 12.52
N GLU A 414 -17.18 -7.72 13.61
CA GLU A 414 -17.16 -8.95 14.39
C GLU A 414 -17.56 -10.19 13.57
N ARG A 415 -18.63 -10.10 12.77
CA ARG A 415 -19.06 -11.20 11.88
C ARG A 415 -18.01 -11.48 10.80
N VAL A 416 -17.46 -10.42 10.23
CA VAL A 416 -16.38 -10.50 9.23
C VAL A 416 -15.14 -11.20 9.82
N ILE A 417 -14.72 -10.84 11.04
CA ILE A 417 -13.59 -11.47 11.72
C ILE A 417 -13.86 -12.96 12.01
N LYS A 418 -15.08 -13.31 12.43
CA LYS A 418 -15.46 -14.73 12.65
C LYS A 418 -15.34 -15.54 11.38
N ALA A 419 -15.87 -15.04 10.26
CA ALA A 419 -15.77 -15.70 8.95
C ALA A 419 -14.29 -15.81 8.49
N ARG A 420 -13.47 -14.77 8.72
CA ARG A 420 -12.06 -14.76 8.38
C ARG A 420 -11.26 -15.80 9.17
N LYS A 421 -11.56 -15.98 10.46
CA LYS A 421 -10.93 -17.03 11.29
C LYS A 421 -11.22 -18.44 10.77
N ILE A 422 -12.41 -18.68 10.18
CA ILE A 422 -12.72 -19.96 9.52
C ILE A 422 -11.82 -20.16 8.30
N GLN A 423 -11.64 -19.09 7.50
CA GLN A 423 -10.78 -19.11 6.31
C GLN A 423 -9.30 -19.30 6.67
N GLU A 424 -8.79 -18.62 7.69
CA GLU A 424 -7.43 -18.79 8.20
C GLU A 424 -7.14 -20.25 8.57
N LYS A 425 -8.06 -20.89 9.28
CA LYS A 425 -7.95 -22.33 9.62
C LYS A 425 -7.97 -23.20 8.37
N ARG A 426 -8.87 -22.90 7.42
CA ARG A 426 -9.00 -23.63 6.14
C ARG A 426 -7.72 -23.58 5.32
N PHE A 427 -7.07 -22.41 5.28
CA PHE A 427 -5.88 -22.17 4.47
C PHE A 427 -4.56 -22.23 5.24
N ALA A 428 -4.55 -22.78 6.46
CA ALA A 428 -3.35 -22.86 7.30
C ALA A 428 -2.13 -23.50 6.60
N ASN A 429 -2.37 -24.44 5.68
CA ASN A 429 -1.33 -25.11 4.89
C ASN A 429 -1.03 -24.42 3.54
N HIS A 430 -1.61 -23.23 3.29
CA HIS A 430 -1.49 -22.47 2.04
C HIS A 430 -1.04 -21.03 2.35
N PRO A 431 0.25 -20.78 2.58
CA PRO A 431 0.74 -19.50 3.10
C PRO A 431 0.50 -18.30 2.20
N SER A 432 0.17 -18.49 0.91
CA SER A 432 -0.16 -17.44 -0.05
C SER A 432 -1.65 -17.10 -0.14
N ILE A 433 -2.52 -17.82 0.61
CA ILE A 433 -3.98 -17.68 0.52
C ILE A 433 -4.52 -17.27 1.88
N TYR A 434 -5.11 -16.08 1.94
CA TYR A 434 -5.63 -15.48 3.18
C TYR A 434 -7.16 -15.39 3.22
N CYS A 435 -7.84 -15.56 2.09
CA CYS A 435 -9.29 -15.41 1.99
C CYS A 435 -9.88 -16.19 0.81
N ASN A 436 -11.21 -16.35 0.83
CA ASN A 436 -11.91 -17.16 -0.18
C ASN A 436 -11.78 -16.62 -1.62
N ALA A 437 -11.71 -15.29 -1.81
CA ALA A 437 -11.50 -14.71 -3.14
C ALA A 437 -10.20 -15.20 -3.80
N GLN A 438 -9.26 -15.67 -3.01
CA GLN A 438 -7.94 -16.12 -3.43
C GLN A 438 -7.86 -17.63 -3.74
N MET A 439 -8.93 -18.39 -3.52
CA MET A 439 -8.91 -19.82 -3.83
C MET A 439 -8.63 -20.08 -5.30
N GLU A 440 -7.72 -21.01 -5.55
CA GLU A 440 -7.47 -21.58 -6.87
C GLU A 440 -8.44 -22.75 -7.15
N SER A 441 -8.51 -23.19 -8.41
CA SER A 441 -9.50 -24.19 -8.86
C SER A 441 -9.49 -25.47 -8.02
N LYS A 442 -8.32 -25.95 -7.55
CA LYS A 442 -8.23 -27.15 -6.69
C LYS A 442 -8.89 -26.94 -5.32
N LEU A 443 -8.65 -25.78 -4.71
CA LEU A 443 -9.23 -25.44 -3.41
C LEU A 443 -10.73 -25.15 -3.54
N LEU A 444 -11.14 -24.60 -4.68
CA LEU A 444 -12.53 -24.35 -4.97
C LEU A 444 -13.32 -25.68 -5.04
N GLN A 445 -12.78 -26.67 -5.72
CA GLN A 445 -13.36 -28.02 -5.75
C GLN A 445 -13.40 -28.67 -4.36
N GLN A 446 -12.39 -28.45 -3.53
CA GLN A 446 -12.32 -29.03 -2.19
C GLN A 446 -13.29 -28.39 -1.19
N TYR A 447 -13.43 -27.05 -1.21
CA TYR A 447 -14.10 -26.31 -0.15
C TYR A 447 -15.40 -25.63 -0.56
N ALA A 448 -15.70 -25.53 -1.87
CA ALA A 448 -16.83 -24.79 -2.39
C ALA A 448 -17.73 -25.65 -3.33
N THR A 449 -17.73 -26.97 -3.14
CA THR A 449 -18.61 -27.85 -3.93
C THR A 449 -20.03 -27.82 -3.35
N PRO A 450 -21.05 -27.41 -4.15
CA PRO A 450 -22.45 -27.46 -3.74
C PRO A 450 -23.00 -28.90 -3.72
N ASP A 451 -24.13 -29.07 -3.05
CA ASP A 451 -24.95 -30.27 -3.15
C ASP A 451 -25.64 -30.40 -4.51
N GLU A 452 -26.36 -31.51 -4.76
CA GLU A 452 -27.08 -31.70 -6.03
C GLU A 452 -28.12 -30.62 -6.31
N GLN A 453 -28.81 -30.15 -5.29
CA GLN A 453 -29.83 -29.11 -5.44
C GLN A 453 -29.16 -27.75 -5.83
N GLY A 454 -28.05 -27.42 -5.18
CA GLY A 454 -27.24 -26.25 -5.51
C GLY A 454 -26.68 -26.32 -6.93
N LEU A 455 -26.16 -27.49 -7.35
CA LEU A 455 -25.68 -27.68 -8.71
C LEU A 455 -26.80 -27.49 -9.78
N ARG A 456 -28.00 -27.93 -9.50
CA ARG A 456 -29.18 -27.69 -10.40
C ARG A 456 -29.48 -26.19 -10.48
N LEU A 457 -29.52 -25.49 -9.34
CA LEU A 457 -29.74 -24.06 -9.28
C LEU A 457 -28.67 -23.30 -10.08
N LEU A 458 -27.40 -23.64 -9.88
CA LEU A 458 -26.27 -23.00 -10.54
C LEU A 458 -26.30 -23.26 -12.06
N ARG A 459 -26.59 -24.49 -12.50
CA ARG A 459 -26.76 -24.82 -13.93
C ARG A 459 -27.85 -23.99 -14.56
N ASN A 460 -29.02 -23.87 -13.91
CA ASN A 460 -30.14 -23.07 -14.42
C ASN A 460 -29.75 -21.59 -14.53
N ALA A 461 -29.02 -21.04 -13.53
CA ALA A 461 -28.55 -19.67 -13.55
C ALA A 461 -27.52 -19.44 -14.68
N MET A 462 -26.56 -20.36 -14.85
CA MET A 462 -25.56 -20.29 -15.92
C MET A 462 -26.21 -20.23 -17.30
N ASN A 463 -27.17 -21.11 -17.55
CA ASN A 463 -27.90 -21.17 -18.84
C ASN A 463 -28.78 -19.93 -19.06
N ARG A 464 -29.52 -19.49 -18.01
CA ARG A 464 -30.48 -18.38 -18.11
C ARG A 464 -29.81 -17.02 -18.25
N LEU A 465 -28.67 -16.84 -17.60
CA LEU A 465 -27.95 -15.57 -17.56
C LEU A 465 -26.74 -15.57 -18.51
N ASN A 466 -26.53 -16.63 -19.29
CA ASN A 466 -25.41 -16.82 -20.21
C ASN A 466 -24.03 -16.52 -19.56
N LEU A 467 -23.82 -17.06 -18.35
CA LEU A 467 -22.62 -16.77 -17.55
C LEU A 467 -21.41 -17.58 -18.03
N SER A 468 -20.23 -16.98 -17.96
CA SER A 468 -18.95 -17.61 -18.29
C SER A 468 -18.49 -18.63 -17.24
N ALA A 469 -17.55 -19.51 -17.58
CA ALA A 469 -16.89 -20.40 -16.62
C ALA A 469 -16.19 -19.63 -15.48
N ARG A 470 -15.68 -18.44 -15.75
CA ARG A 470 -15.11 -17.58 -14.72
C ARG A 470 -16.16 -17.07 -13.73
N ALA A 471 -17.35 -16.72 -14.23
CA ALA A 471 -18.48 -16.33 -13.38
C ALA A 471 -18.90 -17.49 -12.45
N TYR A 472 -18.85 -18.74 -12.93
CA TYR A 472 -19.08 -19.93 -12.12
C TYR A 472 -18.14 -19.99 -10.90
N ASP A 473 -16.83 -19.86 -11.12
CA ASP A 473 -15.84 -19.88 -10.05
C ASP A 473 -16.06 -18.72 -9.05
N ARG A 474 -16.41 -17.52 -9.54
CA ARG A 474 -16.70 -16.36 -8.70
C ARG A 474 -17.93 -16.58 -7.82
N ILE A 475 -19.02 -17.11 -8.38
CA ILE A 475 -20.23 -17.44 -7.61
C ILE A 475 -19.91 -18.42 -6.49
N LEU A 476 -19.12 -19.47 -6.75
CA LEU A 476 -18.72 -20.43 -5.73
C LEU A 476 -17.87 -19.81 -4.62
N LYS A 477 -16.91 -18.94 -4.94
CA LYS A 477 -16.10 -18.21 -3.95
C LYS A 477 -16.97 -17.34 -3.05
N VAL A 478 -17.91 -16.61 -3.64
CA VAL A 478 -18.84 -15.74 -2.90
C VAL A 478 -19.80 -16.58 -2.05
N ALA A 479 -20.38 -17.67 -2.60
CA ALA A 479 -21.25 -18.58 -1.86
C ALA A 479 -20.54 -19.22 -0.66
N ARG A 480 -19.25 -19.61 -0.81
CA ARG A 480 -18.44 -20.10 0.31
C ARG A 480 -18.27 -19.03 1.38
N THR A 481 -18.08 -17.78 1.00
CA THR A 481 -17.96 -16.67 1.95
C THR A 481 -19.26 -16.41 2.72
N ILE A 482 -20.40 -16.47 2.04
CA ILE A 482 -21.72 -16.33 2.66
C ILE A 482 -21.94 -17.46 3.67
N ALA A 483 -21.60 -18.70 3.31
CA ALA A 483 -21.68 -19.84 4.21
C ALA A 483 -20.74 -19.69 5.43
N ASP A 484 -19.52 -19.14 5.26
CA ASP A 484 -18.61 -18.85 6.37
C ASP A 484 -19.18 -17.79 7.32
N LEU A 485 -19.86 -16.75 6.79
CA LEU A 485 -20.54 -15.73 7.61
C LEU A 485 -21.69 -16.32 8.43
N GLU A 486 -22.37 -17.33 7.93
CA GLU A 486 -23.42 -18.06 8.66
C GLU A 486 -22.85 -19.17 9.55
N GLY A 487 -21.56 -19.47 9.50
CA GLY A 487 -20.92 -20.58 10.21
C GLY A 487 -21.31 -21.96 9.66
N SER A 488 -21.79 -22.03 8.40
CA SER A 488 -22.18 -23.27 7.75
C SER A 488 -20.96 -24.02 7.18
N GLU A 489 -20.86 -25.30 7.48
CA GLU A 489 -19.77 -26.15 6.96
C GLU A 489 -19.91 -26.37 5.44
N HIS A 490 -21.13 -26.52 4.96
CA HIS A 490 -21.46 -26.76 3.55
C HIS A 490 -22.17 -25.59 2.90
N ILE A 491 -21.97 -25.42 1.59
CA ILE A 491 -22.70 -24.44 0.80
C ILE A 491 -24.11 -24.97 0.56
N GLN A 492 -25.12 -24.21 1.02
CA GLN A 492 -26.53 -24.52 0.82
C GLN A 492 -27.11 -23.71 -0.35
N SER A 493 -28.30 -24.11 -0.82
CA SER A 493 -28.95 -23.48 -1.99
C SER A 493 -29.20 -21.97 -1.82
N HIS A 494 -29.50 -21.49 -0.60
CA HIS A 494 -29.72 -20.06 -0.37
C HIS A 494 -28.41 -19.25 -0.43
N HIS A 495 -27.25 -19.81 -0.03
CA HIS A 495 -25.95 -19.16 -0.22
C HIS A 495 -25.64 -18.94 -1.70
N LEU A 496 -25.96 -19.94 -2.53
CA LEU A 496 -25.80 -19.83 -3.98
C LEU A 496 -26.78 -18.83 -4.60
N ALA A 497 -28.03 -18.81 -4.13
CA ALA A 497 -29.03 -17.86 -4.61
C ALA A 497 -28.61 -16.41 -4.33
N GLU A 498 -28.08 -16.12 -3.13
CA GLU A 498 -27.52 -14.81 -2.79
C GLU A 498 -26.32 -14.49 -3.68
N ALA A 499 -25.36 -15.41 -3.84
CA ALA A 499 -24.17 -15.22 -4.66
C ALA A 499 -24.49 -14.99 -6.16
N ILE A 500 -25.47 -15.71 -6.72
CA ILE A 500 -25.95 -15.50 -8.09
C ILE A 500 -26.57 -14.10 -8.22
N GLY A 501 -27.29 -13.64 -7.19
CA GLY A 501 -27.87 -12.30 -7.15
C GLY A 501 -26.83 -11.19 -7.33
N TYR A 502 -25.59 -11.40 -6.92
CA TYR A 502 -24.49 -10.46 -7.10
C TYR A 502 -23.85 -10.46 -8.51
N ARG A 503 -24.38 -11.27 -9.44
CA ARG A 503 -23.94 -11.33 -10.84
C ARG A 503 -25.02 -10.88 -11.84
N ASN A 504 -26.03 -10.17 -11.36
CA ASN A 504 -27.18 -9.75 -12.19
C ASN A 504 -26.82 -8.79 -13.35
N LEU A 505 -25.64 -8.16 -13.30
CA LEU A 505 -25.17 -7.22 -14.32
C LEU A 505 -24.39 -7.89 -15.45
N ASP A 506 -24.11 -9.19 -15.36
CA ASP A 506 -23.46 -9.97 -16.43
C ASP A 506 -24.41 -10.30 -17.59
N ARG A 507 -25.64 -9.82 -17.56
CA ARG A 507 -26.65 -10.09 -18.61
C ARG A 507 -26.28 -9.39 -19.91
N GLU A 508 -26.44 -10.11 -21.05
CA GLU A 508 -26.28 -9.52 -22.38
C GLU A 508 -27.22 -8.33 -22.63
N SER A 509 -28.35 -8.29 -21.90
CA SER A 509 -29.35 -7.23 -21.98
C SER A 509 -29.02 -5.96 -21.20
N TRP A 510 -27.90 -5.90 -20.45
CA TRP A 510 -27.53 -4.69 -19.75
C TRP A 510 -26.92 -3.69 -20.71
N GLY A 511 -27.72 -2.73 -21.15
CA GLY A 511 -27.37 -1.71 -22.16
C GLY A 511 -27.84 -2.03 -23.59
N GLY A 512 -28.59 -3.12 -23.79
CA GLY A 512 -29.28 -3.48 -25.05
C GLY A 512 -30.74 -3.02 -25.11
#